data_be56f671d473c4d500eebf49e47d63b7
#
_entry.id   be56f671d473c4d500eebf49e47d63b7
#
_cell.length_a   1.000
_cell.length_b   1.000
_cell.length_c   1.000
_cell.angle_alpha   90.00
_cell.angle_beta   90.00
_cell.angle_gamma   90.00
#
_symmetry.space_group_name_H-M   'P 1'
#
loop_
_entity.id
_entity.type
_entity.pdbx_description
1 polymer ?
#
loop_
_entity_poly.entity_id
_entity_poly.type
_entity_poly.pdbx_seq_one_letter_code
_entity_poly.pdbx_strand_id
1 'polypeptide(L)'
;MTMRLPLNLAICALSVLAAQSLVSAALAQAPHYEADVNWPKPLPDRWVTGGLGGVCVDAQDHVLILNRQDIVEGELNAGRLAPPLIELDPAGNVVNSWGDPKLLDPAIKMPPRAGSPMIRLHSCHFDKDNNVWIAGSPSGMIQKYTHDGSKLLLQIGQRGVYDSSDGTVKGTPLNSSTAHFFMPSSIFVDRDNGDVYVSDGESRGGNRRVAVFDANGKFLRQWLPEGMDTVHCMTIANDGTVYVCNRGGSRIQLYDKMGNFKKSIDLPWKPYTVPADDKIEQSGGATVALDFSHDADQSLMFIVNQNNSQIDVVERRSGRLLSSFGQVGQLPGQFDQAHGIATDSKSNVFVAENRGRRIHKFKVVQ
;
A
#
# COMPACT_ATOMS: atom_id res chain seq x y z
N MET A 1 3.20 -94.47 -31.80
CA MET A 1 4.32 -94.09 -30.92
C MET A 1 4.70 -92.64 -31.30
N THR A 2 4.08 -91.69 -30.68
CA THR A 2 4.15 -90.28 -31.03
C THR A 2 4.62 -89.51 -29.81
N MET A 3 5.85 -88.99 -29.89
CA MET A 3 6.47 -88.12 -28.90
C MET A 3 5.90 -86.73 -29.02
N ARG A 4 5.38 -86.19 -27.96
CA ARG A 4 5.00 -84.77 -27.81
C ARG A 4 6.10 -84.06 -27.06
N LEU A 5 6.66 -83.00 -27.68
CA LEU A 5 7.49 -81.99 -27.00
C LEU A 5 6.61 -80.99 -26.26
N PRO A 6 7.01 -80.53 -25.09
CA PRO A 6 6.35 -79.45 -24.46
C PRO A 6 6.90 -78.10 -24.94
N LEU A 7 5.98 -77.20 -25.21
CA LEU A 7 6.22 -75.81 -25.58
C LEU A 7 6.48 -74.97 -24.31
N ASN A 8 7.69 -74.51 -24.13
CA ASN A 8 8.04 -73.57 -23.06
C ASN A 8 7.59 -72.15 -23.46
N LEU A 9 6.59 -71.64 -22.79
CA LEU A 9 6.20 -70.23 -22.83
C LEU A 9 7.16 -69.43 -21.94
N ALA A 10 8.04 -68.62 -22.54
CA ALA A 10 8.78 -67.59 -21.80
C ALA A 10 7.91 -66.38 -21.63
N ILE A 11 7.48 -66.12 -20.40
CA ILE A 11 6.81 -64.88 -20.01
C ILE A 11 7.89 -63.84 -19.76
N CYS A 12 8.07 -62.88 -20.69
CA CYS A 12 8.84 -61.67 -20.48
C CYS A 12 8.00 -60.71 -19.62
N ALA A 13 8.34 -60.65 -18.36
CA ALA A 13 7.83 -59.58 -17.48
C ALA A 13 8.54 -58.24 -17.82
N LEU A 14 7.87 -57.38 -18.57
CA LEU A 14 8.29 -55.97 -18.70
C LEU A 14 7.99 -55.23 -17.38
N SER A 15 9.00 -55.06 -16.57
CA SER A 15 8.99 -54.14 -15.45
C SER A 15 9.10 -52.69 -15.99
N VAL A 16 7.96 -52.01 -16.09
CA VAL A 16 7.91 -50.58 -16.33
C VAL A 16 8.33 -49.90 -15.00
N LEU A 17 9.60 -49.52 -14.89
CA LEU A 17 10.03 -48.56 -13.86
C LEU A 17 9.46 -47.19 -14.24
N ALA A 18 8.36 -46.83 -13.61
CA ALA A 18 7.91 -45.45 -13.55
C ALA A 18 8.92 -44.65 -12.73
N ALA A 19 9.86 -43.99 -13.41
CA ALA A 19 10.68 -42.97 -12.80
C ALA A 19 9.77 -41.81 -12.41
N GLN A 20 9.28 -41.79 -11.19
CA GLN A 20 8.72 -40.60 -10.57
C GLN A 20 9.88 -39.63 -10.35
N SER A 21 10.07 -38.74 -11.31
CA SER A 21 10.85 -37.53 -11.10
C SER A 21 10.14 -36.70 -10.02
N LEU A 22 10.57 -36.91 -8.80
CA LEU A 22 10.37 -35.94 -7.71
C LEU A 22 11.08 -34.65 -8.13
N VAL A 23 10.37 -33.77 -8.81
CA VAL A 23 10.77 -32.37 -8.91
C VAL A 23 10.67 -31.85 -7.48
N SER A 24 11.79 -31.95 -6.77
CA SER A 24 12.03 -31.21 -5.54
C SER A 24 11.97 -29.75 -5.98
N ALA A 25 10.80 -29.11 -5.86
CA ALA A 25 10.73 -27.67 -5.89
C ALA A 25 11.62 -27.23 -4.71
N ALA A 26 12.86 -26.88 -5.03
CA ALA A 26 13.70 -26.18 -4.08
C ALA A 26 12.85 -25.00 -3.60
N LEU A 27 12.47 -25.02 -2.34
CA LEU A 27 11.83 -23.88 -1.69
C LEU A 27 12.81 -22.75 -1.92
N ALA A 28 12.53 -21.89 -2.88
CA ALA A 28 13.32 -20.68 -3.08
C ALA A 28 13.40 -20.02 -1.71
N GLN A 29 14.62 -19.86 -1.20
CA GLN A 29 14.82 -19.20 0.09
C GLN A 29 14.13 -17.86 0.01
N ALA A 30 13.33 -17.52 1.03
CA ALA A 30 12.65 -16.25 1.05
C ALA A 30 13.68 -15.13 0.88
N PRO A 31 13.44 -14.15 -0.01
CA PRO A 31 14.42 -13.10 -0.23
C PRO A 31 14.67 -12.34 1.07
N HIS A 32 15.93 -12.05 1.32
CA HIS A 32 16.36 -11.23 2.45
C HIS A 32 16.46 -9.77 2.01
N TYR A 33 16.02 -8.85 2.86
CA TYR A 33 15.99 -7.41 2.59
C TYR A 33 16.84 -6.66 3.61
N GLU A 34 17.71 -5.78 3.14
CA GLU A 34 18.53 -4.91 3.98
C GLU A 34 18.29 -3.44 3.67
N ALA A 35 18.28 -2.60 4.73
CA ALA A 35 18.12 -1.16 4.57
C ALA A 35 19.34 -0.54 3.88
N ASP A 36 19.11 0.24 2.82
CA ASP A 36 20.14 1.05 2.18
C ASP A 36 20.40 2.31 3.02
N VAL A 37 21.40 2.27 3.87
CA VAL A 37 21.74 3.38 4.77
C VAL A 37 22.27 4.63 4.05
N ASN A 38 22.57 4.54 2.74
CA ASN A 38 23.05 5.65 1.93
C ASN A 38 21.93 6.29 1.08
N TRP A 39 20.71 5.82 1.24
CA TRP A 39 19.52 6.31 0.55
C TRP A 39 18.42 6.69 1.57
N PRO A 40 17.72 7.83 1.42
CA PRO A 40 17.93 8.89 0.43
C PRO A 40 19.18 9.72 0.76
N LYS A 41 19.58 10.59 -0.17
CA LYS A 41 20.59 11.63 0.12
C LYS A 41 19.97 12.68 1.07
N PRO A 42 20.80 13.44 1.80
CA PRO A 42 20.28 14.53 2.62
C PRO A 42 19.39 15.46 1.83
N LEU A 43 18.24 15.81 2.39
CA LEU A 43 17.32 16.75 1.76
C LEU A 43 17.98 18.15 1.63
N PRO A 44 17.71 18.88 0.52
CA PRO A 44 18.30 20.19 0.30
C PRO A 44 17.80 21.23 1.31
N ASP A 45 18.48 22.38 1.39
CA ASP A 45 18.07 23.56 2.14
C ASP A 45 17.66 23.31 3.61
N ARG A 46 18.20 22.26 4.20
CA ARG A 46 17.85 21.83 5.57
C ARG A 46 16.35 21.55 5.73
N TRP A 47 15.73 20.96 4.74
CA TRP A 47 14.31 20.59 4.80
C TRP A 47 14.05 19.61 5.93
N VAL A 48 12.95 19.85 6.64
CA VAL A 48 12.40 19.00 7.68
C VAL A 48 11.05 18.48 7.20
N THR A 49 10.88 17.17 7.20
CA THR A 49 9.62 16.52 6.87
C THR A 49 8.78 16.29 8.13
N GLY A 50 7.48 16.37 7.99
CA GLY A 50 6.53 15.79 8.93
C GLY A 50 6.36 14.29 8.69
N GLY A 51 5.28 13.70 9.20
CA GLY A 51 4.90 12.33 8.91
C GLY A 51 4.73 12.10 7.42
N LEU A 52 5.22 10.96 6.93
CA LEU A 52 5.00 10.58 5.53
C LEU A 52 3.71 9.78 5.41
N GLY A 53 2.77 10.31 4.62
CA GLY A 53 1.44 9.72 4.42
C GLY A 53 1.43 8.56 3.45
N GLY A 54 2.32 8.60 2.45
CA GLY A 54 2.40 7.58 1.41
C GLY A 54 3.66 7.72 0.59
N VAL A 55 3.87 6.75 -0.27
CA VAL A 55 4.96 6.66 -1.25
C VAL A 55 4.44 5.97 -2.50
N CYS A 56 4.89 6.39 -3.66
CA CYS A 56 4.67 5.70 -4.94
C CYS A 56 5.90 5.84 -5.83
N VAL A 57 6.04 4.91 -6.78
CA VAL A 57 7.17 4.85 -7.71
C VAL A 57 6.67 4.98 -9.13
N ASP A 58 7.35 5.79 -9.93
CA ASP A 58 7.00 6.03 -11.32
C ASP A 58 7.66 5.02 -12.28
N ALA A 59 7.41 5.19 -13.59
CA ALA A 59 7.95 4.31 -14.61
C ALA A 59 9.48 4.44 -14.81
N GLN A 60 10.13 5.44 -14.21
CA GLN A 60 11.57 5.68 -14.23
C GLN A 60 12.25 5.29 -12.92
N ASP A 61 11.55 4.62 -12.01
CA ASP A 61 11.98 4.29 -10.65
C ASP A 61 12.20 5.54 -9.76
N HIS A 62 11.61 6.68 -10.10
CA HIS A 62 11.57 7.82 -9.18
C HIS A 62 10.57 7.56 -8.06
N VAL A 63 10.91 8.01 -6.88
CA VAL A 63 10.13 7.80 -5.65
C VAL A 63 9.49 9.09 -5.22
N LEU A 64 8.16 9.19 -5.31
CA LEU A 64 7.39 10.31 -4.80
C LEU A 64 6.95 10.02 -3.37
N ILE A 65 7.29 10.90 -2.43
CA ILE A 65 6.88 10.83 -1.03
C ILE A 65 5.88 11.93 -0.70
N LEU A 66 4.89 11.59 0.10
CA LEU A 66 3.83 12.47 0.55
C LEU A 66 4.11 12.98 1.96
N ASN A 67 4.57 14.21 2.08
CA ASN A 67 4.93 14.86 3.32
C ASN A 67 3.71 15.56 3.94
N ARG A 68 3.28 15.15 5.12
CA ARG A 68 2.14 15.73 5.87
C ARG A 68 2.42 17.06 6.52
N GLN A 69 3.67 17.48 6.55
CA GLN A 69 4.13 18.76 7.12
C GLN A 69 3.78 18.98 8.60
N ASP A 70 3.45 17.94 9.35
CA ASP A 70 3.16 17.98 10.79
C ASP A 70 4.44 17.96 11.63
N ILE A 71 5.23 19.03 11.51
CA ILE A 71 6.50 19.23 12.21
C ILE A 71 6.29 19.85 13.59
N VAL A 72 7.33 19.78 14.43
CA VAL A 72 7.37 20.46 15.72
C VAL A 72 7.92 21.86 15.51
N GLU A 73 7.29 22.87 16.12
CA GLU A 73 7.64 24.30 15.93
C GLU A 73 9.14 24.59 16.11
N GLY A 74 9.78 23.99 17.13
CA GLY A 74 11.22 24.18 17.40
C GLY A 74 12.14 23.70 16.27
N GLU A 75 11.68 22.84 15.38
CA GLU A 75 12.48 22.34 14.24
C GLU A 75 12.72 23.43 13.20
N LEU A 76 11.85 24.44 13.13
CA LEU A 76 11.99 25.58 12.22
C LEU A 76 13.09 26.57 12.67
N ASN A 77 13.61 26.43 13.88
CA ASN A 77 14.75 27.25 14.33
C ASN A 77 16.03 26.97 13.55
N ALA A 78 16.17 25.74 13.03
CA ALA A 78 17.37 25.32 12.29
C ALA A 78 17.05 24.75 10.90
N GLY A 79 15.81 24.38 10.63
CA GLY A 79 15.34 23.79 9.40
C GLY A 79 14.34 24.64 8.64
N ARG A 80 13.90 24.16 7.48
CA ARG A 80 12.81 24.71 6.69
C ARG A 80 11.76 23.63 6.47
N LEU A 81 10.51 23.98 6.48
CA LEU A 81 9.43 23.08 6.16
C LEU A 81 9.60 22.57 4.72
N ALA A 82 9.74 21.26 4.56
CA ALA A 82 9.83 20.62 3.25
C ALA A 82 8.48 20.72 2.49
N PRO A 83 8.49 20.78 1.16
CA PRO A 83 7.27 20.74 0.33
C PRO A 83 6.39 19.52 0.62
N PRO A 84 5.08 19.59 0.32
CA PRO A 84 4.17 18.48 0.53
C PRO A 84 4.50 17.23 -0.29
N LEU A 85 4.98 17.42 -1.52
CA LEU A 85 5.39 16.34 -2.41
C LEU A 85 6.87 16.51 -2.76
N ILE A 86 7.62 15.44 -2.60
CA ILE A 86 9.07 15.41 -2.86
C ILE A 86 9.36 14.17 -3.69
N GLU A 87 9.99 14.38 -4.83
CA GLU A 87 10.38 13.30 -5.74
C GLU A 87 11.88 13.07 -5.69
N LEU A 88 12.26 11.82 -5.55
CA LEU A 88 13.64 11.36 -5.43
C LEU A 88 14.00 10.51 -6.64
N ASP A 89 15.18 10.71 -7.22
CA ASP A 89 15.71 9.80 -8.23
C ASP A 89 16.11 8.43 -7.61
N PRO A 90 16.41 7.41 -8.42
CA PRO A 90 16.86 6.11 -7.91
C PRO A 90 18.11 6.17 -7.02
N ALA A 91 18.96 7.22 -7.16
CA ALA A 91 20.13 7.44 -6.34
C ALA A 91 19.80 8.15 -5.02
N GLY A 92 18.58 8.65 -4.86
CA GLY A 92 18.09 9.31 -3.65
C GLY A 92 18.24 10.82 -3.63
N ASN A 93 18.56 11.46 -4.77
CA ASN A 93 18.60 12.91 -4.86
C ASN A 93 17.19 13.47 -5.09
N VAL A 94 16.89 14.64 -4.51
CA VAL A 94 15.65 15.37 -4.82
C VAL A 94 15.75 15.91 -6.24
N VAL A 95 14.83 15.49 -7.11
CA VAL A 95 14.75 15.93 -8.51
C VAL A 95 13.55 16.83 -8.77
N ASN A 96 12.50 16.72 -7.96
CA ASN A 96 11.33 17.58 -8.04
C ASN A 96 10.69 17.75 -6.66
N SER A 97 9.98 18.85 -6.47
CA SER A 97 9.16 19.08 -5.28
C SER A 97 8.08 20.10 -5.56
N TRP A 98 6.86 19.80 -5.08
CA TRP A 98 5.71 20.64 -5.35
C TRP A 98 4.57 20.42 -4.33
N GLY A 99 3.48 21.08 -4.55
CA GLY A 99 2.23 20.98 -3.80
C GLY A 99 1.83 22.32 -3.21
N ASP A 100 0.66 22.79 -3.61
CA ASP A 100 0.05 23.97 -2.99
C ASP A 100 -0.72 23.52 -1.74
N PRO A 101 -0.36 23.99 -0.55
CA PRO A 101 -1.12 23.72 0.67
C PRO A 101 -2.61 24.04 0.55
N LYS A 102 -2.99 25.04 -0.25
CA LYS A 102 -4.40 25.40 -0.46
C LYS A 102 -5.18 24.35 -1.24
N LEU A 103 -4.50 23.62 -2.16
CA LEU A 103 -5.11 22.52 -2.92
C LEU A 103 -5.19 21.24 -2.11
N LEU A 104 -4.18 20.99 -1.29
CA LEU A 104 -3.98 19.74 -0.58
C LEU A 104 -4.43 19.80 0.88
N ASP A 105 -4.67 21.02 1.41
CA ASP A 105 -5.06 21.24 2.80
C ASP A 105 -6.42 20.59 3.12
N PRO A 106 -6.53 19.81 4.19
CA PRO A 106 -7.79 19.25 4.62
C PRO A 106 -8.75 20.35 5.08
N ALA A 107 -10.00 20.28 4.67
CA ALA A 107 -11.04 21.19 5.11
C ALA A 107 -11.42 21.01 6.59
N ILE A 108 -11.11 19.86 7.19
CA ILE A 108 -11.30 19.60 8.61
C ILE A 108 -10.10 20.20 9.37
N LYS A 109 -10.37 21.14 10.22
CA LYS A 109 -9.41 21.63 11.23
C LYS A 109 -9.18 20.52 12.25
N MET A 110 -8.24 19.63 11.98
CA MET A 110 -7.69 18.78 13.04
C MET A 110 -6.76 19.66 13.89
N PRO A 111 -6.75 19.50 15.23
CA PRO A 111 -5.82 20.26 16.04
C PRO A 111 -4.40 20.00 15.55
N PRO A 112 -3.68 21.05 15.13
CA PRO A 112 -2.30 20.88 14.67
C PRO A 112 -1.47 20.35 15.83
N ARG A 113 -0.55 19.43 15.54
CA ARG A 113 0.58 19.23 16.43
C ARG A 113 1.37 20.54 16.39
N ALA A 114 1.36 21.27 17.52
CA ALA A 114 2.21 22.43 17.76
C ALA A 114 2.43 23.39 16.56
N GLY A 115 1.34 24.00 16.06
CA GLY A 115 1.46 25.19 15.20
C GLY A 115 1.66 24.99 13.71
N SER A 116 1.86 23.77 13.22
CA SER A 116 2.00 23.50 11.78
C SER A 116 0.66 23.16 11.13
N PRO A 117 0.40 23.64 9.89
CA PRO A 117 -0.75 23.17 9.11
C PRO A 117 -0.56 21.68 8.79
N MET A 118 -1.53 20.83 9.15
CA MET A 118 -1.47 19.42 8.84
C MET A 118 -2.14 19.17 7.48
N ILE A 119 -1.33 18.81 6.50
CA ILE A 119 -1.81 18.29 5.23
C ILE A 119 -1.92 16.77 5.36
N ARG A 120 -3.13 16.23 5.23
CA ARG A 120 -3.32 14.78 5.33
C ARG A 120 -3.26 14.10 3.97
N LEU A 121 -2.15 14.21 3.31
CA LEU A 121 -1.82 13.37 2.18
C LEU A 121 -1.75 11.91 2.64
N HIS A 122 -2.35 10.99 1.90
CA HIS A 122 -2.46 9.61 2.34
C HIS A 122 -1.89 8.59 1.37
N SER A 123 -2.21 8.68 0.09
CA SER A 123 -1.76 7.74 -0.92
C SER A 123 -1.55 8.43 -2.26
N CYS A 124 -0.65 7.92 -3.07
CA CYS A 124 -0.46 8.31 -4.46
C CYS A 124 -0.37 7.08 -5.38
N HIS A 125 -0.56 7.33 -6.67
CA HIS A 125 -0.39 6.34 -7.73
C HIS A 125 0.00 7.06 -9.02
N PHE A 126 0.92 6.50 -9.80
CA PHE A 126 1.22 6.95 -11.15
C PHE A 126 0.41 6.15 -12.16
N ASP A 127 -0.33 6.83 -13.03
CA ASP A 127 -1.07 6.16 -14.10
C ASP A 127 -0.15 5.79 -15.29
N LYS A 128 -0.72 5.12 -16.30
CA LYS A 128 0.03 4.68 -17.48
C LYS A 128 0.68 5.83 -18.29
N ASP A 129 0.17 7.04 -18.13
CA ASP A 129 0.68 8.25 -18.79
C ASP A 129 1.66 9.01 -17.88
N ASN A 130 2.06 8.38 -16.77
CA ASN A 130 2.94 8.92 -15.75
C ASN A 130 2.40 10.19 -15.06
N ASN A 131 1.08 10.40 -15.07
CA ASN A 131 0.46 11.43 -14.24
C ASN A 131 0.30 10.93 -12.82
N VAL A 132 0.38 11.83 -11.85
CA VAL A 132 0.26 11.46 -10.44
C VAL A 132 -1.17 11.67 -9.93
N TRP A 133 -1.70 10.63 -9.29
CA TRP A 133 -2.96 10.68 -8.57
C TRP A 133 -2.69 10.70 -7.07
N ILE A 134 -3.47 11.48 -6.34
CA ILE A 134 -3.30 11.69 -4.91
C ILE A 134 -4.64 11.50 -4.20
N ALA A 135 -4.64 10.71 -3.15
CA ALA A 135 -5.74 10.63 -2.19
C ALA A 135 -5.38 11.42 -0.93
N GLY A 136 -6.27 12.27 -0.49
CA GLY A 136 -6.12 13.06 0.73
C GLY A 136 -7.20 12.70 1.75
N SER A 137 -6.80 12.06 2.83
CA SER A 137 -7.66 11.85 3.99
C SER A 137 -7.30 12.89 5.06
N PRO A 138 -8.16 13.73 5.52
CA PRO A 138 -9.62 13.84 5.41
C PRO A 138 -10.12 14.91 4.42
N SER A 139 -9.38 15.28 3.39
CA SER A 139 -9.83 16.31 2.45
C SER A 139 -11.13 15.97 1.72
N GLY A 140 -11.45 14.67 1.61
CA GLY A 140 -12.61 14.19 0.86
C GLY A 140 -12.45 14.27 -0.66
N MET A 141 -11.22 14.36 -1.14
CA MET A 141 -10.91 14.55 -2.56
C MET A 141 -9.88 13.54 -3.06
N ILE A 142 -10.01 13.23 -4.36
CA ILE A 142 -9.00 12.58 -5.17
C ILE A 142 -8.59 13.58 -6.27
N GLN A 143 -7.31 13.75 -6.48
CA GLN A 143 -6.79 14.70 -7.45
C GLN A 143 -5.77 14.04 -8.38
N LYS A 144 -5.81 14.41 -9.67
CA LYS A 144 -4.84 14.02 -10.70
C LYS A 144 -4.05 15.24 -11.14
N TYR A 145 -2.74 15.14 -11.13
CA TYR A 145 -1.83 16.18 -11.61
C TYR A 145 -0.97 15.66 -12.75
N THR A 146 -0.42 16.58 -13.54
CA THR A 146 0.76 16.27 -14.38
C THR A 146 1.89 15.74 -13.50
N HIS A 147 2.81 14.96 -14.06
CA HIS A 147 3.92 14.36 -13.33
C HIS A 147 4.71 15.40 -12.50
N ASP A 148 5.02 16.54 -13.14
CA ASP A 148 5.75 17.63 -12.50
C ASP A 148 4.92 18.45 -11.47
N GLY A 149 3.65 18.10 -11.28
CA GLY A 149 2.74 18.79 -10.37
C GLY A 149 2.29 20.19 -10.83
N SER A 150 2.68 20.63 -12.02
CA SER A 150 2.42 21.98 -12.50
C SER A 150 0.95 22.25 -12.82
N LYS A 151 0.16 21.20 -13.10
CA LYS A 151 -1.24 21.34 -13.51
C LYS A 151 -2.14 20.30 -12.86
N LEU A 152 -3.22 20.75 -12.22
CA LEU A 152 -4.34 19.90 -11.84
C LEU A 152 -5.14 19.50 -13.08
N LEU A 153 -5.23 18.19 -13.35
CA LEU A 153 -5.91 17.63 -14.54
C LEU A 153 -7.34 17.21 -14.23
N LEU A 154 -7.57 16.64 -13.04
CA LEU A 154 -8.87 16.14 -12.62
C LEU A 154 -9.00 16.20 -11.11
N GLN A 155 -10.21 16.44 -10.61
CA GLN A 155 -10.57 16.31 -9.22
C GLN A 155 -11.89 15.56 -9.10
N ILE A 156 -11.95 14.57 -8.21
CA ILE A 156 -13.16 13.85 -7.80
C ILE A 156 -13.41 14.20 -6.34
N GLY A 157 -14.63 14.54 -6.01
CA GLY A 157 -14.99 15.07 -4.71
C GLY A 157 -14.81 16.59 -4.60
N GLN A 158 -15.19 17.13 -3.47
CA GLN A 158 -15.12 18.55 -3.17
C GLN A 158 -14.57 18.75 -1.76
N ARG A 159 -13.65 19.72 -1.63
CA ARG A 159 -13.08 20.06 -0.33
C ARG A 159 -14.19 20.39 0.70
N GLY A 160 -14.16 19.68 1.83
CA GLY A 160 -15.07 19.92 2.93
C GLY A 160 -16.50 19.43 2.71
N VAL A 161 -16.74 18.71 1.63
CA VAL A 161 -18.04 18.06 1.38
C VAL A 161 -17.82 16.55 1.45
N TYR A 162 -18.46 15.91 2.40
CA TYR A 162 -18.23 14.48 2.71
C TYR A 162 -19.50 13.66 2.56
N ASP A 163 -19.32 12.41 2.13
CA ASP A 163 -20.33 11.36 2.32
C ASP A 163 -20.13 10.80 3.74
N SER A 164 -20.78 11.39 4.72
CA SER A 164 -20.54 11.05 6.11
C SER A 164 -21.79 11.12 6.97
N SER A 165 -21.73 10.40 8.09
CA SER A 165 -22.75 10.42 9.14
C SER A 165 -22.56 11.55 10.15
N ASP A 166 -21.52 12.38 10.03
CA ASP A 166 -21.22 13.46 10.98
C ASP A 166 -22.05 14.73 10.77
N GLY A 167 -22.93 14.72 9.76
CA GLY A 167 -23.81 15.82 9.42
C GLY A 167 -23.25 16.85 8.46
N THR A 168 -22.05 16.64 7.92
CA THR A 168 -21.48 17.51 6.87
C THR A 168 -22.24 17.34 5.55
N VAL A 169 -22.82 16.13 5.31
CA VAL A 169 -23.77 15.87 4.23
C VAL A 169 -25.06 15.35 4.86
N LYS A 170 -25.89 16.25 5.36
CA LYS A 170 -27.14 15.92 6.06
C LYS A 170 -28.08 15.08 5.20
N GLY A 171 -28.59 14.00 5.79
CA GLY A 171 -29.58 13.13 5.19
C GLY A 171 -29.00 12.11 4.19
N THR A 172 -27.70 12.10 3.99
CA THR A 172 -27.04 11.12 3.11
C THR A 172 -26.52 9.96 3.97
N PRO A 173 -27.02 8.72 3.77
CA PRO A 173 -26.48 7.56 4.46
C PRO A 173 -25.00 7.35 4.07
N LEU A 174 -24.22 6.76 4.96
CA LEU A 174 -22.85 6.32 4.64
C LEU A 174 -22.83 5.45 3.36
N ASN A 175 -21.73 5.56 2.60
CA ASN A 175 -21.48 4.81 1.36
C ASN A 175 -22.54 5.07 0.25
N SER A 176 -23.16 6.22 0.22
CA SER A 176 -24.26 6.53 -0.70
C SER A 176 -23.90 7.52 -1.80
N SER A 177 -22.91 8.39 -1.58
CA SER A 177 -22.58 9.42 -2.55
C SER A 177 -21.80 8.86 -3.74
N THR A 178 -22.21 9.26 -4.94
CA THR A 178 -21.49 8.97 -6.19
C THR A 178 -20.47 10.06 -6.56
N ALA A 179 -20.35 11.10 -5.74
CA ALA A 179 -19.49 12.26 -6.01
C ALA A 179 -18.56 12.64 -4.85
N HIS A 180 -18.86 12.19 -3.63
CA HIS A 180 -18.12 12.60 -2.44
C HIS A 180 -17.61 11.40 -1.66
N PHE A 181 -16.51 11.59 -0.95
CA PHE A 181 -15.86 10.59 -0.12
C PHE A 181 -15.95 10.96 1.36
N PHE A 182 -15.71 9.96 2.22
CA PHE A 182 -15.40 10.22 3.61
C PHE A 182 -14.11 9.50 4.00
N MET A 183 -13.01 10.23 4.05
CA MET A 183 -11.65 9.76 4.37
C MET A 183 -11.10 8.74 3.34
N PRO A 184 -10.98 9.12 2.06
CA PRO A 184 -10.33 8.27 1.06
C PRO A 184 -8.87 8.02 1.44
N SER A 185 -8.47 6.76 1.49
CA SER A 185 -7.19 6.32 2.03
C SER A 185 -6.22 5.80 0.98
N SER A 186 -6.73 5.23 -0.11
CA SER A 186 -5.89 4.66 -1.17
C SER A 186 -6.50 4.91 -2.53
N ILE A 187 -5.63 5.01 -3.54
CA ILE A 187 -6.02 5.18 -4.94
C ILE A 187 -5.19 4.26 -5.82
N PHE A 188 -5.82 3.67 -6.81
CA PHE A 188 -5.19 2.90 -7.86
C PHE A 188 -5.90 3.16 -9.19
N VAL A 189 -5.14 3.27 -10.28
CA VAL A 189 -5.67 3.44 -11.63
C VAL A 189 -5.37 2.20 -12.44
N ASP A 190 -6.42 1.56 -12.94
CA ASP A 190 -6.30 0.37 -13.78
C ASP A 190 -5.62 0.72 -15.11
N ARG A 191 -4.51 0.07 -15.38
CA ARG A 191 -3.71 0.33 -16.59
C ARG A 191 -4.43 -0.06 -17.88
N ASP A 192 -5.38 -1.01 -17.81
CA ASP A 192 -6.06 -1.53 -18.99
C ASP A 192 -7.11 -0.56 -19.54
N ASN A 193 -7.87 0.10 -18.64
CA ASN A 193 -9.02 0.91 -19.04
C ASN A 193 -9.05 2.32 -18.43
N GLY A 194 -8.15 2.61 -17.50
CA GLY A 194 -8.08 3.90 -16.81
C GLY A 194 -9.11 4.07 -15.68
N ASP A 195 -9.83 3.01 -15.29
CA ASP A 195 -10.75 3.07 -14.15
C ASP A 195 -9.99 3.40 -12.86
N VAL A 196 -10.55 4.32 -12.09
CA VAL A 196 -9.98 4.84 -10.85
C VAL A 196 -10.66 4.18 -9.67
N TYR A 197 -9.91 3.37 -8.93
CA TYR A 197 -10.38 2.68 -7.74
C TYR A 197 -9.93 3.44 -6.49
N VAL A 198 -10.84 3.62 -5.55
CA VAL A 198 -10.61 4.39 -4.32
C VAL A 198 -11.06 3.58 -3.11
N SER A 199 -10.16 3.32 -2.18
CA SER A 199 -10.54 2.90 -0.83
C SER A 199 -11.05 4.12 -0.07
N ASP A 200 -12.31 4.11 0.32
CA ASP A 200 -12.95 5.20 1.03
C ASP A 200 -13.42 4.71 2.40
N GLY A 201 -12.56 4.88 3.43
CA GLY A 201 -12.87 4.32 4.72
C GLY A 201 -11.71 4.18 5.71
N GLU A 202 -10.81 5.15 5.81
CA GLU A 202 -9.72 5.10 6.81
C GLU A 202 -10.22 5.12 8.25
N SER A 203 -11.38 5.72 8.51
CA SER A 203 -11.86 5.97 9.86
C SER A 203 -13.01 5.08 10.26
N ARG A 204 -12.98 4.56 11.48
CA ARG A 204 -14.14 3.87 12.08
C ARG A 204 -15.35 4.82 12.12
N GLY A 205 -16.51 4.30 11.75
CA GLY A 205 -17.77 5.08 11.72
C GLY A 205 -17.95 5.93 10.47
N GLY A 206 -16.97 5.95 9.55
CA GLY A 206 -17.07 6.56 8.23
C GLY A 206 -17.50 5.59 7.14
N ASN A 207 -17.25 5.96 5.88
CA ASN A 207 -17.45 5.06 4.75
C ASN A 207 -16.60 3.79 4.88
N ARG A 208 -17.05 2.71 4.26
CA ARG A 208 -16.37 1.41 4.23
C ARG A 208 -16.57 0.78 2.87
N ARG A 209 -16.06 1.45 1.83
CA ARG A 209 -16.29 1.02 0.45
C ARG A 209 -15.02 1.07 -0.40
N VAL A 210 -15.05 0.34 -1.48
CA VAL A 210 -14.26 0.63 -2.67
C VAL A 210 -15.19 1.28 -3.68
N ALA A 211 -14.87 2.50 -4.10
CA ALA A 211 -15.61 3.24 -5.13
C ALA A 211 -14.79 3.28 -6.41
N VAL A 212 -15.45 3.11 -7.56
CA VAL A 212 -14.81 3.04 -8.87
C VAL A 212 -15.40 4.10 -9.78
N PHE A 213 -14.51 4.84 -10.43
CA PHE A 213 -14.83 5.91 -11.38
C PHE A 213 -14.17 5.62 -12.73
N ASP A 214 -14.68 6.17 -13.81
CA ASP A 214 -13.97 6.14 -15.09
C ASP A 214 -12.80 7.15 -15.11
N ALA A 215 -12.01 7.14 -16.18
CA ALA A 215 -10.86 8.03 -16.36
C ALA A 215 -11.21 9.53 -16.35
N ASN A 216 -12.50 9.89 -16.49
CA ASN A 216 -13.02 11.26 -16.46
C ASN A 216 -13.63 11.63 -15.10
N GLY A 217 -13.60 10.72 -14.12
CA GLY A 217 -14.14 10.94 -12.79
C GLY A 217 -15.64 10.69 -12.64
N LYS A 218 -16.27 10.05 -13.63
CA LYS A 218 -17.69 9.64 -13.53
C LYS A 218 -17.77 8.35 -12.73
N PHE A 219 -18.65 8.32 -11.72
CA PHE A 219 -18.91 7.13 -10.91
C PHE A 219 -19.44 5.97 -11.77
N LEU A 220 -18.87 4.79 -11.56
CA LEU A 220 -19.23 3.56 -12.25
C LEU A 220 -19.95 2.57 -11.32
N ARG A 221 -19.33 2.26 -10.18
CA ARG A 221 -19.80 1.24 -9.23
C ARG A 221 -19.09 1.37 -7.89
N GLN A 222 -19.60 0.65 -6.92
CA GLN A 222 -18.93 0.45 -5.62
C GLN A 222 -19.29 -0.91 -5.04
N TRP A 223 -18.49 -1.34 -4.05
CA TRP A 223 -18.87 -2.44 -3.17
C TRP A 223 -18.40 -2.18 -1.74
N LEU A 224 -19.05 -2.84 -0.80
CA LEU A 224 -18.72 -2.77 0.61
C LEU A 224 -18.03 -4.08 1.00
N PRO A 225 -16.72 -4.07 1.32
CA PRO A 225 -16.03 -5.26 1.81
C PRO A 225 -16.64 -5.76 3.11
N GLU A 226 -17.15 -7.00 3.09
CA GLU A 226 -17.83 -7.57 4.24
C GLU A 226 -16.87 -7.80 5.40
N GLY A 227 -17.32 -7.48 6.62
CA GLY A 227 -16.52 -7.68 7.84
C GLY A 227 -15.30 -6.77 7.95
N MET A 228 -15.18 -5.74 7.12
CA MET A 228 -14.18 -4.70 7.30
C MET A 228 -14.74 -3.50 8.04
N ASP A 229 -14.04 -3.03 9.04
CA ASP A 229 -14.35 -1.78 9.74
C ASP A 229 -13.52 -0.60 9.21
N THR A 230 -12.41 -0.88 8.52
CA THR A 230 -11.52 0.14 7.96
C THR A 230 -10.95 -0.36 6.63
N VAL A 231 -11.40 0.21 5.53
CA VAL A 231 -10.91 -0.07 4.17
C VAL A 231 -9.73 0.86 3.91
N HIS A 232 -8.50 0.40 4.21
CA HIS A 232 -7.35 1.30 4.31
C HIS A 232 -6.48 1.33 3.06
N CYS A 233 -6.10 0.19 2.51
CA CYS A 233 -5.32 0.13 1.30
C CYS A 233 -5.98 -0.73 0.22
N MET A 234 -5.61 -0.48 -1.02
CA MET A 234 -6.05 -1.28 -2.15
C MET A 234 -5.03 -1.19 -3.27
N THR A 235 -4.82 -2.30 -3.97
CA THR A 235 -4.05 -2.35 -5.21
C THR A 235 -4.64 -3.42 -6.13
N ILE A 236 -4.26 -3.41 -7.40
CA ILE A 236 -4.72 -4.38 -8.41
C ILE A 236 -3.50 -5.08 -8.99
N ALA A 237 -3.50 -6.40 -8.92
CA ALA A 237 -2.45 -7.20 -9.54
C ALA A 237 -2.63 -7.30 -11.06
N ASN A 238 -1.56 -7.67 -11.78
CA ASN A 238 -1.55 -7.81 -13.25
C ASN A 238 -2.61 -8.81 -13.76
N ASP A 239 -3.04 -9.76 -12.92
CA ASP A 239 -4.12 -10.71 -13.25
C ASP A 239 -5.54 -10.15 -13.03
N GLY A 240 -5.66 -8.86 -12.71
CA GLY A 240 -6.93 -8.16 -12.46
C GLY A 240 -7.54 -8.45 -11.09
N THR A 241 -6.83 -9.12 -10.19
CA THR A 241 -7.31 -9.33 -8.83
C THR A 241 -7.10 -8.07 -8.00
N VAL A 242 -8.17 -7.61 -7.35
CA VAL A 242 -8.18 -6.44 -6.47
C VAL A 242 -7.93 -6.90 -5.03
N TYR A 243 -6.90 -6.37 -4.41
CA TYR A 243 -6.51 -6.64 -3.02
C TYR A 243 -6.92 -5.47 -2.15
N VAL A 244 -7.70 -5.71 -1.11
CA VAL A 244 -8.23 -4.67 -0.21
C VAL A 244 -7.82 -4.98 1.22
N CYS A 245 -7.15 -4.02 1.88
CA CYS A 245 -6.64 -4.19 3.24
C CYS A 245 -7.68 -3.82 4.30
N ASN A 246 -7.87 -4.72 5.26
CA ASN A 246 -8.58 -4.41 6.50
C ASN A 246 -7.58 -4.02 7.58
N ARG A 247 -7.41 -2.73 7.82
CA ARG A 247 -6.47 -2.23 8.84
C ARG A 247 -6.75 -2.77 10.24
N GLY A 248 -8.02 -2.88 10.61
CA GLY A 248 -8.42 -3.35 11.94
C GLY A 248 -8.42 -4.87 12.10
N GLY A 249 -8.25 -5.63 11.03
CA GLY A 249 -8.51 -7.08 11.02
C GLY A 249 -7.35 -7.97 10.59
N SER A 250 -6.13 -7.46 10.40
CA SER A 250 -4.95 -8.22 9.96
C SER A 250 -5.20 -9.12 8.75
N ARG A 251 -6.03 -8.67 7.81
CA ARG A 251 -6.42 -9.44 6.63
C ARG A 251 -6.45 -8.60 5.38
N ILE A 252 -6.30 -9.30 4.25
CA ILE A 252 -6.50 -8.76 2.92
C ILE A 252 -7.63 -9.56 2.27
N GLN A 253 -8.61 -8.87 1.73
CA GLN A 253 -9.69 -9.49 0.95
C GLN A 253 -9.45 -9.28 -0.54
N LEU A 254 -9.67 -10.33 -1.31
CA LEU A 254 -9.44 -10.38 -2.74
C LEU A 254 -10.78 -10.37 -3.48
N TYR A 255 -10.87 -9.55 -4.51
CA TYR A 255 -12.05 -9.36 -5.34
C TYR A 255 -11.67 -9.43 -6.83
N ASP A 256 -12.65 -9.60 -7.69
CA ASP A 256 -12.49 -9.22 -9.09
C ASP A 256 -12.73 -7.71 -9.29
N LYS A 257 -12.50 -7.20 -10.50
CA LYS A 257 -12.69 -5.79 -10.85
C LYS A 257 -14.16 -5.31 -10.73
N MET A 258 -15.10 -6.24 -10.62
CA MET A 258 -16.55 -5.94 -10.41
C MET A 258 -16.96 -5.91 -8.93
N GLY A 259 -16.05 -6.28 -8.02
CA GLY A 259 -16.30 -6.33 -6.57
C GLY A 259 -16.83 -7.66 -6.08
N ASN A 260 -16.80 -8.73 -6.90
CA ASN A 260 -17.14 -10.07 -6.44
C ASN A 260 -16.01 -10.62 -5.58
N PHE A 261 -16.36 -11.05 -4.36
CA PHE A 261 -15.41 -11.63 -3.41
C PHE A 261 -14.82 -12.95 -3.92
N LYS A 262 -13.50 -13.11 -3.77
CA LYS A 262 -12.78 -14.33 -4.15
C LYS A 262 -12.32 -15.12 -2.94
N LYS A 263 -11.50 -14.49 -2.08
CA LYS A 263 -10.95 -15.10 -0.86
C LYS A 263 -10.40 -14.04 0.10
N SER A 264 -10.09 -14.45 1.33
CA SER A 264 -9.27 -13.68 2.28
C SER A 264 -7.89 -14.31 2.46
N ILE A 265 -6.92 -13.47 2.77
CA ILE A 265 -5.60 -13.83 3.27
C ILE A 265 -5.51 -13.25 4.67
N ASP A 266 -5.45 -14.12 5.68
CA ASP A 266 -5.25 -13.71 7.06
C ASP A 266 -3.75 -13.70 7.36
N LEU A 267 -3.26 -12.60 7.93
CA LEU A 267 -1.86 -12.47 8.31
C LEU A 267 -1.69 -12.80 9.78
N PRO A 268 -0.63 -13.53 10.13
CA PRO A 268 -0.35 -13.82 11.52
C PRO A 268 -0.04 -12.51 12.26
N TRP A 269 -0.87 -12.20 13.25
CA TRP A 269 -0.63 -11.10 14.15
C TRP A 269 -0.45 -11.63 15.57
N LYS A 270 0.65 -11.24 16.20
CA LYS A 270 0.91 -11.53 17.60
C LYS A 270 0.90 -10.20 18.35
N PRO A 271 -0.12 -9.97 19.20
CA PRO A 271 -0.04 -8.86 20.12
C PRO A 271 1.19 -9.08 21.02
N TYR A 272 1.97 -8.03 21.24
CA TYR A 272 2.99 -8.11 22.27
C TYR A 272 2.32 -8.11 23.64
N THR A 273 2.90 -8.85 24.60
CA THR A 273 2.38 -8.91 25.95
C THR A 273 2.71 -7.59 26.65
N VAL A 274 1.69 -6.82 26.99
CA VAL A 274 1.85 -5.62 27.82
C VAL A 274 1.71 -6.05 29.29
N PRO A 275 2.53 -5.52 30.21
CA PRO A 275 2.28 -5.69 31.63
C PRO A 275 0.85 -5.28 32.00
N ALA A 276 0.22 -6.00 32.93
CA ALA A 276 -1.21 -5.84 33.26
C ALA A 276 -1.59 -4.44 33.80
N ASP A 277 -0.61 -3.67 34.23
CA ASP A 277 -0.73 -2.28 34.71
C ASP A 277 -0.56 -1.22 33.60
N ASP A 278 -0.10 -1.61 32.39
CA ASP A 278 -0.01 -0.71 31.25
C ASP A 278 -1.37 -0.56 30.57
N LYS A 279 -1.85 0.69 30.53
CA LYS A 279 -3.08 1.06 29.84
C LYS A 279 -2.87 1.32 28.34
N ILE A 280 -1.88 0.69 27.73
CA ILE A 280 -1.63 0.82 26.28
C ILE A 280 -2.73 0.04 25.54
N GLU A 281 -3.63 0.75 24.90
CA GLU A 281 -4.57 0.16 23.95
C GLU A 281 -3.78 -0.48 22.81
N GLN A 282 -3.77 -1.81 22.78
CA GLN A 282 -3.33 -2.52 21.60
C GLN A 282 -4.41 -2.40 20.53
N SER A 283 -4.19 -1.51 19.58
CA SER A 283 -4.99 -1.56 18.37
C SER A 283 -4.62 -2.84 17.62
N GLY A 284 -5.61 -3.68 17.32
CA GLY A 284 -5.45 -4.93 16.59
C GLY A 284 -4.67 -4.75 15.29
N GLY A 285 -4.19 -5.85 14.71
CA GLY A 285 -3.28 -5.92 13.57
C GLY A 285 -3.56 -4.92 12.48
N ALA A 286 -2.55 -4.50 11.78
CA ALA A 286 -2.70 -3.41 10.85
C ALA A 286 -2.05 -3.72 9.50
N THR A 287 -2.82 -4.32 8.60
CA THR A 287 -2.51 -4.28 7.17
C THR A 287 -2.78 -2.88 6.65
N VAL A 288 -1.74 -2.05 6.59
CA VAL A 288 -1.89 -0.62 6.30
C VAL A 288 -1.62 -0.30 4.83
N ALA A 289 -0.65 -0.95 4.22
CA ALA A 289 -0.32 -0.78 2.81
C ALA A 289 0.23 -2.09 2.25
N LEU A 290 0.12 -2.28 0.95
CA LEU A 290 0.73 -3.40 0.25
C LEU A 290 1.15 -3.00 -1.16
N ASP A 291 2.19 -3.69 -1.66
CA ASP A 291 2.63 -3.63 -3.04
C ASP A 291 3.22 -4.98 -3.47
N PHE A 292 3.50 -5.14 -4.76
CA PHE A 292 3.96 -6.41 -5.33
C PHE A 292 5.38 -6.32 -5.88
N SER A 293 6.05 -7.47 -5.98
CA SER A 293 7.28 -7.58 -6.75
C SER A 293 7.03 -7.36 -8.25
N HIS A 294 8.06 -6.90 -8.97
CA HIS A 294 7.98 -6.56 -10.39
C HIS A 294 8.33 -7.72 -11.33
N ASP A 295 8.42 -8.96 -10.82
CA ASP A 295 8.48 -10.14 -11.70
C ASP A 295 7.14 -10.32 -12.44
N ALA A 296 7.17 -11.06 -13.56
CA ALA A 296 6.01 -11.21 -14.44
C ALA A 296 4.75 -11.76 -13.73
N ASP A 297 4.94 -12.59 -12.72
CA ASP A 297 3.86 -13.19 -11.93
C ASP A 297 3.48 -12.36 -10.71
N GLN A 298 4.22 -11.29 -10.41
CA GLN A 298 4.11 -10.56 -9.14
C GLN A 298 4.12 -11.56 -7.98
N SER A 299 5.15 -12.39 -7.93
CA SER A 299 5.17 -13.58 -7.07
C SER A 299 5.18 -13.26 -5.59
N LEU A 300 5.69 -12.08 -5.21
CA LEU A 300 5.74 -11.60 -3.84
C LEU A 300 4.77 -10.44 -3.62
N MET A 301 4.24 -10.39 -2.42
CA MET A 301 3.46 -9.29 -1.88
C MET A 301 4.14 -8.78 -0.61
N PHE A 302 4.42 -7.49 -0.56
CA PHE A 302 5.00 -6.79 0.59
C PHE A 302 3.91 -6.06 1.34
N ILE A 303 3.77 -6.32 2.62
CA ILE A 303 2.67 -5.80 3.42
C ILE A 303 3.22 -5.05 4.63
N VAL A 304 2.78 -3.82 4.80
CA VAL A 304 3.05 -3.08 6.04
C VAL A 304 2.20 -3.65 7.15
N ASN A 305 2.83 -4.38 8.06
CA ASN A 305 2.25 -4.84 9.32
C ASN A 305 2.59 -3.81 10.41
N GLN A 306 1.80 -2.76 10.47
CA GLN A 306 2.13 -1.55 11.23
C GLN A 306 2.29 -1.81 12.72
N ASN A 307 1.42 -2.63 13.32
CA ASN A 307 1.46 -2.87 14.77
C ASN A 307 2.62 -3.77 15.21
N ASN A 308 3.15 -4.57 14.30
CA ASN A 308 4.37 -5.35 14.54
C ASN A 308 5.65 -4.59 14.11
N SER A 309 5.51 -3.36 13.58
CA SER A 309 6.62 -2.54 13.07
C SER A 309 7.50 -3.31 12.08
N GLN A 310 6.88 -4.06 11.17
CA GLN A 310 7.58 -4.89 10.19
C GLN A 310 6.89 -4.87 8.83
N ILE A 311 7.62 -5.34 7.83
CA ILE A 311 7.12 -5.65 6.50
C ILE A 311 7.06 -7.16 6.37
N ASP A 312 5.88 -7.68 6.09
CA ASP A 312 5.66 -9.10 5.79
C ASP A 312 5.85 -9.36 4.31
N VAL A 313 6.67 -10.37 3.98
CA VAL A 313 6.90 -10.85 2.62
C VAL A 313 6.08 -12.13 2.43
N VAL A 314 5.10 -12.05 1.55
CA VAL A 314 4.08 -13.09 1.37
C VAL A 314 4.12 -13.60 -0.07
N GLU A 315 4.04 -14.91 -0.26
CA GLU A 315 3.79 -15.49 -1.57
C GLU A 315 2.37 -15.11 -2.04
N ARG A 316 2.29 -14.31 -3.10
CA ARG A 316 1.04 -13.65 -3.48
C ARG A 316 -0.11 -14.63 -3.76
N ARG A 317 0.15 -15.73 -4.48
CA ARG A 317 -0.91 -16.66 -4.91
C ARG A 317 -1.48 -17.48 -3.75
N SER A 318 -0.63 -17.99 -2.88
CA SER A 318 -1.06 -18.82 -1.73
C SER A 318 -1.48 -17.98 -0.52
N GLY A 319 -0.89 -16.80 -0.35
CA GLY A 319 -1.00 -15.99 0.86
C GLY A 319 -0.06 -16.48 1.99
N ARG A 320 0.92 -17.36 1.68
CA ARG A 320 1.85 -17.89 2.66
C ARG A 320 2.89 -16.86 3.04
N LEU A 321 3.03 -16.57 4.33
CA LEU A 321 4.12 -15.76 4.86
C LEU A 321 5.46 -16.49 4.63
N LEU A 322 6.39 -15.81 3.95
CA LEU A 322 7.72 -16.33 3.65
C LEU A 322 8.76 -15.83 4.65
N SER A 323 8.77 -14.54 4.90
CA SER A 323 9.67 -13.87 5.82
C SER A 323 9.08 -12.54 6.26
N SER A 324 9.73 -11.88 7.20
CA SER A 324 9.43 -10.51 7.61
C SER A 324 10.74 -9.79 7.90
N PHE A 325 10.76 -8.47 7.68
CA PHE A 325 11.89 -7.63 8.06
C PHE A 325 11.41 -6.35 8.74
N GLY A 326 12.32 -5.72 9.49
CA GLY A 326 12.00 -4.57 10.32
C GLY A 326 11.62 -4.94 11.75
N GLN A 327 11.68 -3.94 12.61
CA GLN A 327 11.27 -4.00 14.02
C GLN A 327 11.01 -2.59 14.54
N VAL A 328 10.43 -2.46 15.73
CA VAL A 328 10.21 -1.15 16.35
C VAL A 328 11.53 -0.43 16.65
N GLY A 329 11.61 0.86 16.35
CA GLY A 329 12.77 1.70 16.67
C GLY A 329 13.03 2.82 15.68
N GLN A 330 14.19 3.47 15.83
CA GLN A 330 14.59 4.67 15.08
C GLN A 330 15.87 4.46 14.24
N LEU A 331 16.51 3.30 14.31
CA LEU A 331 17.71 3.00 13.52
C LEU A 331 17.34 2.57 12.09
N PRO A 332 18.28 2.54 11.14
CA PRO A 332 18.03 1.98 9.82
C PRO A 332 17.47 0.56 9.91
N GLY A 333 16.40 0.28 9.12
CA GLY A 333 15.72 -1.01 9.17
C GLY A 333 14.75 -1.19 10.35
N GLN A 334 14.59 -0.18 11.21
CA GLN A 334 13.57 -0.16 12.25
C GLN A 334 12.47 0.84 11.90
N PHE A 335 11.27 0.65 12.43
CA PHE A 335 10.10 1.46 12.09
C PHE A 335 9.45 2.10 13.31
N ASP A 336 9.01 3.35 13.14
CA ASP A 336 8.04 4.02 14.00
C ASP A 336 6.81 4.39 13.17
N GLN A 337 5.85 3.47 13.18
CA GLN A 337 4.60 3.59 12.43
C GLN A 337 4.82 3.64 10.90
N ALA A 338 5.38 2.57 10.33
CA ALA A 338 5.38 2.35 8.88
C ALA A 338 3.95 2.49 8.33
N HIS A 339 3.78 3.21 7.22
CA HIS A 339 2.46 3.59 6.75
C HIS A 339 2.27 3.44 5.24
N GLY A 340 3.24 3.79 4.43
CA GLY A 340 3.21 3.62 2.98
C GLY A 340 4.26 2.64 2.51
N ILE A 341 3.99 1.95 1.39
CA ILE A 341 4.93 1.04 0.74
C ILE A 341 4.82 1.16 -0.78
N ALA A 342 5.95 1.06 -1.45
CA ALA A 342 6.02 0.97 -2.91
C ALA A 342 7.26 0.16 -3.30
N THR A 343 7.28 -0.36 -4.53
CA THR A 343 8.38 -1.13 -5.09
C THR A 343 8.86 -0.51 -6.40
N ASP A 344 10.17 -0.60 -6.69
CA ASP A 344 10.72 -0.21 -8.00
C ASP A 344 10.81 -1.41 -8.96
N SER A 345 11.22 -1.15 -10.20
CA SER A 345 11.36 -2.17 -11.26
C SER A 345 12.29 -3.33 -10.89
N LYS A 346 13.16 -3.15 -9.87
CA LYS A 346 14.10 -4.14 -9.35
C LYS A 346 13.57 -4.84 -8.10
N SER A 347 12.31 -4.56 -7.72
CA SER A 347 11.68 -5.03 -6.47
C SER A 347 12.42 -4.59 -5.20
N ASN A 348 13.15 -3.46 -5.23
CA ASN A 348 13.52 -2.79 -4.00
C ASN A 348 12.25 -2.25 -3.33
N VAL A 349 12.22 -2.26 -2.02
CA VAL A 349 11.04 -1.88 -1.24
C VAL A 349 11.28 -0.53 -0.58
N PHE A 350 10.35 0.42 -0.80
CA PHE A 350 10.36 1.73 -0.16
C PHE A 350 9.27 1.79 0.89
N VAL A 351 9.62 2.21 2.11
CA VAL A 351 8.71 2.28 3.25
C VAL A 351 8.68 3.68 3.83
N ALA A 352 7.51 4.33 3.76
CA ALA A 352 7.28 5.64 4.34
C ALA A 352 6.73 5.51 5.76
N GLU A 353 7.30 6.27 6.70
CA GLU A 353 6.90 6.28 8.11
C GLU A 353 6.11 7.53 8.48
N ASN A 354 5.00 7.34 9.20
CA ASN A 354 4.20 8.46 9.68
C ASN A 354 4.83 9.11 10.91
N ARG A 355 5.07 8.38 12.01
CA ARG A 355 5.70 8.96 13.21
C ARG A 355 7.22 9.06 13.09
N GLY A 356 7.84 8.09 12.42
CA GLY A 356 9.28 8.12 12.14
C GLY A 356 9.70 9.23 11.18
N ARG A 357 8.75 9.78 10.39
CA ARG A 357 8.93 10.96 9.53
C ARG A 357 10.08 10.82 8.52
N ARG A 358 10.26 9.61 7.99
CA ARG A 358 11.36 9.28 7.07
C ARG A 358 10.91 8.22 6.05
N ILE A 359 11.71 8.09 5.02
CA ILE A 359 11.57 7.07 3.99
C ILE A 359 12.77 6.12 4.05
N HIS A 360 12.54 4.82 3.95
CA HIS A 360 13.58 3.81 3.82
C HIS A 360 13.53 3.17 2.45
N LYS A 361 14.72 2.77 1.95
CA LYS A 361 14.87 1.85 0.83
C LYS A 361 15.47 0.54 1.35
N PHE A 362 14.84 -0.57 0.98
CA PHE A 362 15.36 -1.91 1.25
C PHE A 362 15.73 -2.58 -0.07
N LYS A 363 16.90 -3.18 -0.11
CA LYS A 363 17.42 -3.94 -1.24
C LYS A 363 17.36 -5.43 -0.96
N VAL A 364 17.11 -6.21 -2.00
CA VAL A 364 17.31 -7.66 -1.93
C VAL A 364 18.79 -7.95 -1.79
N VAL A 365 19.16 -8.74 -0.78
CA VAL A 365 20.49 -9.32 -0.62
C VAL A 365 20.38 -10.82 -0.81
N GLN A 366 21.33 -11.39 -1.56
CA GLN A 366 21.35 -12.81 -1.89
C GLN A 366 21.87 -13.65 -0.74
#